data_82f4ab3fa6bc4e63c7a396e25bb96ac9
#
_entry.id   82f4ab3fa6bc4e63c7a396e25bb96ac9
#
_cell.length_a   1.000
_cell.length_b   1.000
_cell.length_c   1.000
_cell.angle_alpha   90.00
_cell.angle_beta   90.00
_cell.angle_gamma   90.00
#
_symmetry.space_group_name_H-M   'P 1'
#
loop_
_entity.id
_entity.type
_entity.pdbx_description
1 polymer ?
#
loop_
_entity_poly.entity_id
_entity_poly.type
_entity_poly.pdbx_seq_one_letter_code
_entity_poly.pdbx_strand_id
1 'polypeptide(L)'
;MSFEHPNRNNESMIDVERDIMSRPSERNTTNLDLQRMKMILDIMGHPEQSFRVIHITGTNGKGSTARMAEAICRAYGMRTGLYTSPHLEHVNERIAIDGQQLSDDDFVDTWDQVKDLVAIVDMKMDELGKPKMSFFEVLTAMAIWKFADAPVDVAIVEVGMGGRWDATNVLDADAAIIGPVDMDHMAWLGDTVEEIATEKVGIIKPNCTAIIGRQPHEDEVMPIIEAAAKENHASLVRDGVESEVVTRVPAVGGQVATLRTPNGTYTEVPIAKFGEHQAHNTLAALCAAEVVIPVNGALDGDLVAEALSSVRIPGRIEQIRTSPTIILDGGHNVNAAESLRAAIEENYDFQQLVGVVAMMGDKQVEEYLGVLEPLLSHVIVTENSWRDRVMPAEDLKKIADRVFGPERVTCIPELPDAIQEAVNMVDADDELGVGYGHGVLVCGSFTTAGDARLMLEEKINPDLKKPKAERVFQEAVDPEPRKKQDEADVDFESDANPDFNINDFGSVGPDDSVLADADADEMDEAADANEPADAETASENETK
;
A
#
# COMPACT_ATOMS: atom_id res chain seq x y z
N MET A 1 -3.21 0.98 -28.76
CA MET A 1 -4.42 0.65 -27.98
C MET A 1 -4.88 1.91 -27.31
N SER A 2 -6.06 2.40 -27.62
CA SER A 2 -6.58 3.60 -26.99
C SER A 2 -7.31 3.19 -25.73
N PHE A 3 -6.68 3.32 -24.57
CA PHE A 3 -7.40 3.46 -23.32
C PHE A 3 -7.97 4.88 -23.29
N GLU A 4 -9.10 5.09 -23.91
CA GLU A 4 -9.86 6.30 -23.70
C GLU A 4 -10.56 6.14 -22.34
N HIS A 5 -9.98 6.71 -21.29
CA HIS A 5 -10.69 6.89 -20.03
C HIS A 5 -11.84 7.87 -20.28
N PRO A 6 -13.10 7.45 -20.13
CA PRO A 6 -14.26 8.24 -20.59
C PRO A 6 -14.47 9.56 -19.83
N ASN A 7 -13.65 9.90 -18.85
CA ASN A 7 -13.88 11.05 -17.94
C ASN A 7 -12.72 12.06 -17.85
N ARG A 8 -11.71 12.02 -18.72
CA ARG A 8 -10.67 13.05 -18.76
C ARG A 8 -11.02 14.14 -19.76
N ASN A 9 -11.07 15.39 -19.29
CA ASN A 9 -11.31 16.58 -20.11
C ASN A 9 -10.02 17.37 -20.44
N ASN A 10 -8.85 16.95 -19.94
CA ASN A 10 -7.57 17.58 -20.22
C ASN A 10 -6.94 16.94 -21.45
N GLU A 11 -7.09 17.58 -22.64
CA GLU A 11 -6.56 17.07 -23.90
C GLU A 11 -5.04 16.83 -23.84
N SER A 12 -4.29 17.71 -23.18
CA SER A 12 -2.84 17.57 -23.02
C SER A 12 -2.48 16.31 -22.22
N MET A 13 -3.24 15.99 -21.15
CA MET A 13 -3.01 14.80 -20.35
C MET A 13 -3.34 13.51 -21.12
N ILE A 14 -4.41 13.52 -21.94
CA ILE A 14 -4.77 12.39 -22.81
C ILE A 14 -3.65 12.10 -23.81
N ASP A 15 -3.08 13.14 -24.39
CA ASP A 15 -1.98 13.01 -25.34
C ASP A 15 -0.69 12.49 -24.67
N VAL A 16 -0.36 12.99 -23.49
CA VAL A 16 0.79 12.51 -22.69
C VAL A 16 0.61 11.06 -22.27
N GLU A 17 -0.58 10.70 -21.77
CA GLU A 17 -0.87 9.32 -21.39
C GLU A 17 -0.74 8.37 -22.60
N ARG A 18 -1.28 8.77 -23.76
CA ARG A 18 -1.19 8.00 -25.01
C ARG A 18 0.27 7.84 -25.45
N ASP A 19 1.09 8.89 -25.39
CA ASP A 19 2.50 8.83 -25.76
C ASP A 19 3.27 7.85 -24.86
N ILE A 20 3.11 7.99 -23.54
CA ILE A 20 3.76 7.12 -22.57
C ILE A 20 3.28 5.67 -22.68
N MET A 21 1.96 5.43 -22.81
CA MET A 21 1.37 4.08 -22.90
C MET A 21 1.67 3.39 -24.23
N SER A 22 2.01 4.14 -25.29
CA SER A 22 2.40 3.57 -26.60
C SER A 22 3.80 2.93 -26.57
N ARG A 23 4.58 3.17 -25.52
CA ARG A 23 5.95 2.66 -25.37
C ARG A 23 5.98 1.14 -25.15
N PRO A 24 7.12 0.49 -25.45
CA PRO A 24 7.26 -0.94 -25.18
C PRO A 24 6.93 -1.29 -23.73
N SER A 25 6.18 -2.37 -23.54
CA SER A 25 6.04 -2.97 -22.22
C SER A 25 7.32 -3.72 -21.87
N GLU A 26 7.78 -3.64 -20.62
CA GLU A 26 8.91 -4.43 -20.10
C GLU A 26 8.72 -5.93 -20.33
N ARG A 27 7.47 -6.40 -20.28
CA ARG A 27 7.10 -7.79 -20.53
C ARG A 27 7.39 -8.24 -21.98
N ASN A 28 7.63 -7.31 -22.90
CA ASN A 28 7.95 -7.60 -24.30
C ASN A 28 9.44 -7.46 -24.62
N THR A 29 10.27 -7.08 -23.63
CA THR A 29 11.71 -6.90 -23.83
C THR A 29 12.48 -8.09 -23.29
N THR A 30 13.26 -8.76 -24.13
CA THR A 30 14.14 -9.87 -23.75
C THR A 30 15.42 -9.40 -23.03
N ASN A 31 15.68 -8.10 -22.98
CA ASN A 31 16.85 -7.48 -22.35
C ASN A 31 16.42 -6.68 -21.11
N LEU A 32 16.35 -7.38 -19.97
CA LEU A 32 16.23 -6.76 -18.68
C LEU A 32 17.62 -6.25 -18.25
N ASP A 33 17.90 -4.97 -18.51
CA ASP A 33 19.11 -4.30 -18.03
C ASP A 33 18.76 -2.87 -17.54
N LEU A 34 19.59 -2.31 -16.68
CA LEU A 34 19.43 -0.96 -16.16
C LEU A 34 20.13 0.10 -17.00
N GLN A 35 20.59 -0.23 -18.21
CA GLN A 35 21.39 0.68 -19.03
C GLN A 35 20.64 1.96 -19.38
N ARG A 36 19.38 1.86 -19.79
CA ARG A 36 18.53 3.00 -20.15
C ARG A 36 18.29 3.90 -18.96
N MET A 37 17.96 3.31 -17.80
CA MET A 37 17.76 4.06 -16.55
C MET A 37 19.04 4.77 -16.09
N LYS A 38 20.19 4.10 -16.08
CA LYS A 38 21.47 4.72 -15.74
C LYS A 38 21.79 5.88 -16.70
N MET A 39 21.56 5.70 -18.00
CA MET A 39 21.82 6.74 -18.99
C MET A 39 20.95 7.97 -18.80
N ILE A 40 19.65 7.80 -18.51
CA ILE A 40 18.79 8.96 -18.28
C ILE A 40 19.15 9.68 -16.98
N LEU A 41 19.50 8.97 -15.90
CA LEU A 41 19.95 9.58 -14.67
C LEU A 41 21.28 10.35 -14.84
N ASP A 42 22.23 9.80 -15.61
CA ASP A 42 23.46 10.52 -16.00
C ASP A 42 23.15 11.85 -16.71
N ILE A 43 22.21 11.83 -17.65
CA ILE A 43 21.78 13.04 -18.39
C ILE A 43 21.06 14.04 -17.49
N MET A 44 20.25 13.54 -16.54
CA MET A 44 19.53 14.34 -15.54
C MET A 44 20.46 14.93 -14.45
N GLY A 45 21.70 14.46 -14.33
CA GLY A 45 22.65 14.90 -13.33
C GLY A 45 22.46 14.26 -11.96
N HIS A 46 22.00 13.03 -11.91
CA HIS A 46 21.82 12.19 -10.72
C HIS A 46 20.84 12.76 -9.68
N PRO A 47 19.59 13.07 -10.08
CA PRO A 47 18.57 13.59 -9.17
C PRO A 47 18.23 12.61 -8.01
N GLU A 48 18.43 11.31 -8.23
CA GLU A 48 18.20 10.25 -7.24
C GLU A 48 19.10 10.36 -5.98
N GLN A 49 20.16 11.14 -6.03
CA GLN A 49 21.07 11.34 -4.90
C GLN A 49 20.63 12.46 -3.95
N SER A 50 19.52 13.17 -4.26
CA SER A 50 19.07 14.33 -3.49
C SER A 50 18.12 14.00 -2.33
N PHE A 51 17.67 12.75 -2.18
CA PHE A 51 16.72 12.31 -1.17
C PHE A 51 17.07 10.92 -0.61
N ARG A 52 16.53 10.59 0.57
CA ARG A 52 16.60 9.25 1.15
C ARG A 52 15.62 8.31 0.47
N VAL A 53 15.85 7.01 0.56
CA VAL A 53 15.02 6.02 -0.16
C VAL A 53 14.58 4.88 0.75
N ILE A 54 13.25 4.62 0.78
CA ILE A 54 12.66 3.35 1.20
C ILE A 54 12.25 2.60 -0.07
N HIS A 55 12.92 1.47 -0.35
CA HIS A 55 12.68 0.66 -1.55
C HIS A 55 11.97 -0.64 -1.18
N ILE A 56 10.86 -0.97 -1.86
CA ILE A 56 9.94 -2.01 -1.42
C ILE A 56 9.70 -3.03 -2.53
N THR A 57 10.03 -4.30 -2.27
CA THR A 57 9.66 -5.44 -3.10
C THR A 57 8.86 -6.48 -2.31
N GLY A 58 8.38 -7.49 -2.99
CA GLY A 58 7.55 -8.58 -2.47
C GLY A 58 6.62 -9.11 -3.54
N THR A 59 5.98 -10.23 -3.34
CA THR A 59 4.93 -10.71 -4.22
C THR A 59 3.65 -9.92 -3.96
N ASN A 60 3.23 -9.82 -2.70
CA ASN A 60 2.05 -9.08 -2.26
C ASN A 60 2.43 -7.98 -1.25
N GLY A 61 1.50 -7.04 -1.00
CA GLY A 61 1.62 -6.05 0.07
C GLY A 61 2.45 -4.80 -0.23
N LYS A 62 3.22 -4.76 -1.33
CA LYS A 62 4.15 -3.65 -1.68
C LYS A 62 3.50 -2.27 -1.56
N GLY A 63 2.46 -2.00 -2.34
CA GLY A 63 1.79 -0.70 -2.38
C GLY A 63 1.10 -0.33 -1.05
N SER A 64 0.60 -1.33 -0.29
CA SER A 64 0.06 -1.11 1.06
C SER A 64 1.15 -0.63 2.02
N THR A 65 2.28 -1.36 2.05
CA THR A 65 3.44 -1.02 2.87
C THR A 65 4.00 0.35 2.50
N ALA A 66 4.09 0.66 1.19
CA ALA A 66 4.57 1.95 0.70
C ALA A 66 3.71 3.13 1.21
N ARG A 67 2.38 3.01 1.11
CA ARG A 67 1.46 4.05 1.58
C ARG A 67 1.49 4.22 3.10
N MET A 68 1.67 3.13 3.86
CA MET A 68 1.82 3.19 5.32
C MET A 68 3.15 3.86 5.71
N ALA A 69 4.26 3.51 5.07
CA ALA A 69 5.56 4.12 5.32
C ALA A 69 5.56 5.63 4.98
N GLU A 70 4.94 5.99 3.85
CA GLU A 70 4.77 7.39 3.44
C GLU A 70 4.00 8.18 4.50
N ALA A 71 2.85 7.66 4.96
CA ALA A 71 2.02 8.33 5.94
C ALA A 71 2.76 8.56 7.26
N ILE A 72 3.55 7.58 7.72
CA ILE A 72 4.37 7.73 8.93
C ILE A 72 5.44 8.81 8.72
N CYS A 73 6.20 8.77 7.63
CA CYS A 73 7.24 9.78 7.34
C CYS A 73 6.65 11.19 7.26
N ARG A 74 5.50 11.34 6.58
CA ARG A 74 4.79 12.62 6.45
C ARG A 74 4.27 13.15 7.79
N ALA A 75 3.78 12.29 8.69
CA ALA A 75 3.35 12.69 10.03
C ALA A 75 4.50 13.29 10.87
N TYR A 76 5.74 12.88 10.58
CA TYR A 76 6.95 13.47 11.15
C TYR A 76 7.42 14.75 10.45
N GLY A 77 6.62 15.31 9.55
CA GLY A 77 6.91 16.56 8.86
C GLY A 77 7.94 16.42 7.74
N MET A 78 8.32 15.20 7.35
CA MET A 78 9.16 14.99 6.17
C MET A 78 8.35 15.27 4.91
N ARG A 79 8.99 15.91 3.94
CA ARG A 79 8.43 16.01 2.60
C ARG A 79 8.61 14.68 1.88
N THR A 80 7.52 14.07 1.45
CA THR A 80 7.53 12.69 0.96
C THR A 80 7.26 12.62 -0.54
N GLY A 81 8.00 11.74 -1.23
CA GLY A 81 7.68 11.25 -2.56
C GLY A 81 7.19 9.80 -2.48
N LEU A 82 6.12 9.46 -3.18
CA LEU A 82 5.61 8.10 -3.25
C LEU A 82 5.50 7.65 -4.70
N TYR A 83 6.13 6.52 -5.05
CA TYR A 83 6.01 5.85 -6.34
C TYR A 83 5.42 4.45 -6.18
N THR A 84 4.26 4.20 -6.78
CA THR A 84 3.54 2.91 -6.68
C THR A 84 3.10 2.39 -8.04
N SER A 85 2.87 1.07 -8.13
CA SER A 85 2.38 0.41 -9.34
C SER A 85 1.58 -0.87 -9.04
N PRO A 86 0.61 -1.21 -9.91
CA PRO A 86 0.02 -0.36 -10.94
C PRO A 86 -0.89 0.75 -10.36
N HIS A 87 -1.42 1.63 -11.19
CA HIS A 87 -2.52 2.52 -10.82
C HIS A 87 -3.85 1.77 -10.83
N LEU A 88 -4.80 2.24 -10.06
CA LEU A 88 -6.15 1.67 -9.99
C LEU A 88 -7.07 2.31 -11.05
N GLU A 89 -7.07 3.64 -11.13
CA GLU A 89 -7.93 4.42 -12.00
C GLU A 89 -7.13 5.26 -13.01
N HIS A 90 -6.14 6.02 -12.53
CA HIS A 90 -5.40 6.98 -13.33
C HIS A 90 -3.88 6.86 -13.14
N VAL A 91 -3.13 7.08 -14.22
CA VAL A 91 -1.66 6.99 -14.19
C VAL A 91 -1.01 7.95 -13.19
N ASN A 92 -1.67 9.08 -12.89
CA ASN A 92 -1.23 10.07 -11.89
C ASN A 92 -1.05 9.47 -10.49
N GLU A 93 -1.83 8.42 -10.13
CA GLU A 93 -1.75 7.75 -8.84
C GLU A 93 -0.36 7.18 -8.56
N ARG A 94 0.42 6.91 -9.63
CA ARG A 94 1.74 6.30 -9.51
C ARG A 94 2.77 7.22 -8.89
N ILE A 95 2.58 8.54 -8.97
CA ILE A 95 3.50 9.54 -8.45
C ILE A 95 2.74 10.48 -7.53
N ALA A 96 3.13 10.54 -6.26
CA ALA A 96 2.52 11.44 -5.29
C ALA A 96 3.59 12.22 -4.51
N ILE A 97 3.26 13.45 -4.14
CA ILE A 97 4.03 14.30 -3.24
C ILE A 97 3.18 14.60 -2.01
N ASP A 98 3.75 14.41 -0.82
CA ASP A 98 3.07 14.65 0.46
C ASP A 98 1.69 13.97 0.55
N GLY A 99 1.61 12.72 0.07
CA GLY A 99 0.39 11.90 0.06
C GLY A 99 -0.65 12.30 -0.99
N GLN A 100 -0.36 13.31 -1.84
CA GLN A 100 -1.25 13.75 -2.92
C GLN A 100 -0.72 13.30 -4.28
N GLN A 101 -1.51 12.55 -5.03
CA GLN A 101 -1.18 12.21 -6.41
C GLN A 101 -1.02 13.47 -7.25
N LEU A 102 -0.17 13.41 -8.28
CA LEU A 102 0.02 14.54 -9.18
C LEU A 102 -1.31 14.93 -9.84
N SER A 103 -1.55 16.23 -9.95
CA SER A 103 -2.62 16.75 -10.81
C SER A 103 -2.30 16.44 -12.29
N ASP A 104 -3.30 16.54 -13.17
CA ASP A 104 -3.07 16.40 -14.61
C ASP A 104 -2.03 17.41 -15.12
N ASP A 105 -2.11 18.64 -14.65
CA ASP A 105 -1.18 19.71 -15.04
C ASP A 105 0.25 19.42 -14.55
N ASP A 106 0.42 19.00 -13.28
CA ASP A 106 1.75 18.64 -12.74
C ASP A 106 2.34 17.42 -13.46
N PHE A 107 1.49 16.47 -13.86
CA PHE A 107 1.94 15.29 -14.59
C PHE A 107 2.41 15.67 -16.01
N VAL A 108 1.65 16.52 -16.71
CA VAL A 108 2.01 17.06 -18.04
C VAL A 108 3.29 17.87 -17.94
N ASP A 109 3.40 18.79 -16.97
CA ASP A 109 4.60 19.59 -16.74
C ASP A 109 5.83 18.73 -16.46
N THR A 110 5.68 17.67 -15.67
CA THR A 110 6.75 16.72 -15.39
C THR A 110 7.19 16.00 -16.66
N TRP A 111 6.24 15.55 -17.49
CA TRP A 111 6.54 14.94 -18.78
C TRP A 111 7.26 15.91 -19.71
N ASP A 112 6.80 17.14 -19.82
CA ASP A 112 7.42 18.16 -20.66
C ASP A 112 8.87 18.45 -20.29
N GLN A 113 9.23 18.35 -19.01
CA GLN A 113 10.59 18.50 -18.53
C GLN A 113 11.49 17.29 -18.86
N VAL A 114 10.92 16.10 -18.96
CA VAL A 114 11.67 14.84 -19.10
C VAL A 114 11.68 14.30 -20.53
N LYS A 115 10.66 14.58 -21.34
CA LYS A 115 10.47 14.00 -22.68
C LYS A 115 11.66 14.13 -23.63
N ASP A 116 12.34 15.29 -23.64
CA ASP A 116 13.49 15.51 -24.50
C ASP A 116 14.71 14.68 -24.05
N LEU A 117 14.87 14.46 -22.76
CA LEU A 117 15.90 13.59 -22.19
C LEU A 117 15.64 12.12 -22.53
N VAL A 118 14.38 11.69 -22.46
CA VAL A 118 13.94 10.37 -22.90
C VAL A 118 14.23 10.18 -24.40
N ALA A 119 13.92 11.17 -25.23
CA ALA A 119 14.22 11.13 -26.67
C ALA A 119 15.71 10.98 -26.98
N ILE A 120 16.60 11.62 -26.18
CA ILE A 120 18.06 11.46 -26.29
C ILE A 120 18.47 10.01 -25.99
N VAL A 121 17.92 9.42 -24.91
CA VAL A 121 18.19 8.01 -24.58
C VAL A 121 17.68 7.08 -25.67
N ASP A 122 16.46 7.29 -26.15
CA ASP A 122 15.87 6.49 -27.22
C ASP A 122 16.71 6.52 -28.51
N MET A 123 17.21 7.70 -28.90
CA MET A 123 18.11 7.85 -30.04
C MET A 123 19.41 7.07 -29.85
N LYS A 124 20.01 7.12 -28.66
CA LYS A 124 21.23 6.35 -28.36
C LYS A 124 20.98 4.85 -28.35
N MET A 125 19.80 4.40 -27.88
CA MET A 125 19.41 2.99 -27.92
C MET A 125 19.21 2.52 -29.36
N ASP A 126 18.57 3.33 -30.21
CA ASP A 126 18.42 3.03 -31.65
C ASP A 126 19.80 2.89 -32.35
N GLU A 127 20.76 3.74 -32.05
CA GLU A 127 22.17 3.63 -32.55
C GLU A 127 22.84 2.33 -32.10
N LEU A 128 22.50 1.81 -30.91
CA LEU A 128 23.02 0.56 -30.36
C LEU A 128 22.23 -0.68 -30.81
N GLY A 129 21.14 -0.50 -31.59
CA GLY A 129 20.24 -1.57 -31.97
C GLY A 129 19.47 -2.19 -30.79
N LYS A 130 19.24 -1.40 -29.73
CA LYS A 130 18.53 -1.79 -28.51
C LYS A 130 17.14 -1.18 -28.44
N PRO A 131 16.22 -1.77 -27.67
CA PRO A 131 14.89 -1.20 -27.48
C PRO A 131 14.94 0.16 -26.80
N LYS A 132 13.99 1.03 -27.16
CA LYS A 132 13.72 2.32 -26.49
C LYS A 132 13.32 2.12 -25.03
N MET A 133 13.31 3.21 -24.28
CA MET A 133 12.80 3.22 -22.90
C MET A 133 11.37 2.70 -22.87
N SER A 134 11.10 1.79 -21.94
CA SER A 134 9.77 1.21 -21.70
C SER A 134 8.85 2.23 -21.01
N PHE A 135 7.55 1.92 -21.02
CA PHE A 135 6.54 2.66 -20.28
C PHE A 135 6.92 2.85 -18.80
N PHE A 136 7.34 1.77 -18.12
CA PHE A 136 7.67 1.82 -16.69
C PHE A 136 8.98 2.56 -16.42
N GLU A 137 9.99 2.41 -17.28
CA GLU A 137 11.23 3.18 -17.16
C GLU A 137 11.00 4.69 -17.29
N VAL A 138 10.13 5.11 -18.21
CA VAL A 138 9.76 6.52 -18.36
C VAL A 138 9.05 7.05 -17.13
N LEU A 139 8.06 6.32 -16.60
CA LEU A 139 7.38 6.73 -15.37
C LEU A 139 8.31 6.76 -14.16
N THR A 140 9.25 5.81 -14.07
CA THR A 140 10.26 5.80 -13.00
C THR A 140 11.18 7.02 -13.11
N ALA A 141 11.62 7.37 -14.31
CA ALA A 141 12.44 8.56 -14.54
C ALA A 141 11.68 9.85 -14.20
N MET A 142 10.39 9.94 -14.58
CA MET A 142 9.51 11.05 -14.21
C MET A 142 9.35 11.17 -12.69
N ALA A 143 9.15 10.05 -11.99
CA ALA A 143 9.03 10.05 -10.54
C ALA A 143 10.31 10.55 -9.86
N ILE A 144 11.47 10.03 -10.25
CA ILE A 144 12.77 10.44 -9.70
C ILE A 144 13.02 11.93 -9.95
N TRP A 145 12.74 12.40 -11.18
CA TRP A 145 12.84 13.82 -11.52
C TRP A 145 11.94 14.68 -10.66
N LYS A 146 10.65 14.31 -10.55
CA LYS A 146 9.66 15.06 -9.75
C LYS A 146 10.02 15.11 -8.27
N PHE A 147 10.57 14.05 -7.71
CA PHE A 147 10.99 14.02 -6.31
C PHE A 147 12.15 14.98 -6.03
N ALA A 148 13.10 15.10 -6.95
CA ALA A 148 14.16 16.08 -6.85
C ALA A 148 13.68 17.53 -7.07
N ASP A 149 12.80 17.75 -8.07
CA ASP A 149 12.18 19.06 -8.36
C ASP A 149 11.33 19.55 -7.18
N ALA A 150 10.58 18.64 -6.54
CA ALA A 150 9.77 18.93 -5.36
C ALA A 150 10.54 18.87 -4.03
N PRO A 151 11.84 18.96 -3.98
CA PRO A 151 12.86 18.58 -3.00
C PRO A 151 12.30 17.74 -1.82
N VAL A 152 11.97 16.48 -2.09
CA VAL A 152 11.49 15.57 -1.03
C VAL A 152 12.64 15.16 -0.10
N ASP A 153 12.36 14.95 1.17
CA ASP A 153 13.32 14.42 2.15
C ASP A 153 13.51 12.92 1.99
N VAL A 154 12.42 12.22 1.62
CA VAL A 154 12.40 10.76 1.44
C VAL A 154 11.48 10.35 0.30
N ALA A 155 11.96 9.45 -0.55
CA ALA A 155 11.18 8.76 -1.56
C ALA A 155 10.85 7.34 -1.11
N ILE A 156 9.58 6.98 -1.13
CA ILE A 156 9.08 5.64 -0.88
C ILE A 156 8.72 5.03 -2.23
N VAL A 157 9.47 3.99 -2.63
CA VAL A 157 9.45 3.49 -4.00
C VAL A 157 9.08 2.00 -4.03
N GLU A 158 7.96 1.70 -4.67
CA GLU A 158 7.52 0.34 -4.95
C GLU A 158 8.20 -0.20 -6.21
N VAL A 159 8.79 -1.38 -6.13
CA VAL A 159 9.30 -2.16 -7.27
C VAL A 159 8.14 -2.59 -8.18
N GLY A 160 8.27 -2.41 -9.47
CA GLY A 160 7.28 -2.87 -10.44
C GLY A 160 7.21 -4.40 -10.49
N MET A 161 8.35 -5.07 -10.68
CA MET A 161 8.45 -6.53 -10.77
C MET A 161 9.85 -7.02 -10.40
N GLY A 162 9.94 -8.07 -9.56
CA GLY A 162 11.22 -8.65 -9.17
C GLY A 162 12.00 -7.74 -8.22
N GLY A 163 13.12 -7.22 -8.67
CA GLY A 163 14.00 -6.32 -7.92
C GLY A 163 15.28 -6.00 -8.68
N ARG A 164 16.15 -6.99 -8.91
CA ARG A 164 17.49 -6.81 -9.50
C ARG A 164 17.51 -6.00 -10.79
N TRP A 165 16.57 -6.26 -11.69
CA TRP A 165 16.48 -5.65 -13.03
C TRP A 165 15.33 -4.64 -13.15
N ASP A 166 14.61 -4.40 -12.06
CA ASP A 166 13.54 -3.40 -12.06
C ASP A 166 14.09 -1.99 -12.30
N ALA A 167 13.36 -1.18 -13.05
CA ALA A 167 13.78 0.19 -13.37
C ALA A 167 14.08 1.02 -12.11
N THR A 168 13.39 0.73 -11.00
CA THR A 168 13.61 1.41 -9.71
C THR A 168 14.92 1.03 -9.03
N ASN A 169 15.61 -0.05 -9.48
CA ASN A 169 16.82 -0.55 -8.83
C ASN A 169 18.09 0.27 -9.13
N VAL A 170 17.93 1.41 -9.81
CA VAL A 170 18.97 2.44 -9.91
C VAL A 170 19.12 3.27 -8.63
N LEU A 171 18.15 3.14 -7.72
CA LEU A 171 18.15 3.84 -6.43
C LEU A 171 19.03 3.12 -5.39
N ASP A 172 19.71 3.90 -4.54
CA ASP A 172 20.42 3.38 -3.39
C ASP A 172 19.55 3.51 -2.14
N ALA A 173 19.01 2.40 -1.67
CA ALA A 173 18.07 2.37 -0.57
C ALA A 173 18.75 2.54 0.79
N ASP A 174 18.24 3.44 1.65
CA ASP A 174 18.54 3.49 3.10
C ASP A 174 17.86 2.31 3.81
N ALA A 175 16.60 2.04 3.44
CA ALA A 175 15.82 0.90 3.90
C ALA A 175 15.26 0.10 2.71
N ALA A 176 15.55 -1.19 2.67
CA ALA A 176 15.05 -2.13 1.66
C ALA A 176 14.05 -3.09 2.30
N ILE A 177 12.78 -3.02 1.89
CA ILE A 177 11.74 -3.92 2.41
C ILE A 177 11.54 -5.08 1.43
N ILE A 178 11.68 -6.30 1.95
CA ILE A 178 11.31 -7.52 1.24
C ILE A 178 10.05 -8.09 1.91
N GLY A 179 8.90 -7.81 1.32
CA GLY A 179 7.62 -8.39 1.72
C GLY A 179 7.55 -9.90 1.45
N PRO A 180 6.38 -10.54 1.62
CA PRO A 180 6.22 -11.97 1.34
C PRO A 180 6.67 -12.34 -0.07
N VAL A 181 7.49 -13.38 -0.17
CA VAL A 181 7.93 -13.97 -1.44
C VAL A 181 7.15 -15.24 -1.69
N ASP A 182 6.45 -15.29 -2.82
CA ASP A 182 5.61 -16.40 -3.24
C ASP A 182 5.56 -16.48 -4.76
N MET A 183 4.93 -17.52 -5.29
CA MET A 183 4.80 -17.75 -6.73
C MET A 183 3.95 -16.69 -7.41
N ASP A 184 4.55 -15.86 -8.21
CA ASP A 184 3.92 -14.93 -9.15
C ASP A 184 4.90 -14.52 -10.24
N HIS A 185 4.40 -14.06 -11.38
CA HIS A 185 5.22 -13.65 -12.53
C HIS A 185 6.24 -14.71 -12.99
N MET A 186 5.88 -16.01 -12.90
CA MET A 186 6.80 -17.14 -13.15
C MET A 186 7.47 -17.07 -14.53
N ALA A 187 6.76 -16.61 -15.56
CA ALA A 187 7.33 -16.43 -16.90
C ALA A 187 8.55 -15.47 -16.96
N TRP A 188 8.79 -14.68 -15.90
CA TRP A 188 9.83 -13.64 -15.85
C TRP A 188 10.82 -13.82 -14.70
N LEU A 189 10.33 -14.25 -13.54
CA LEU A 189 11.13 -14.31 -12.32
C LEU A 189 11.65 -15.72 -12.01
N GLY A 190 11.14 -16.74 -12.70
CA GLY A 190 11.51 -18.14 -12.49
C GLY A 190 10.36 -19.01 -12.02
N ASP A 191 10.59 -20.30 -12.03
CA ASP A 191 9.59 -21.34 -11.75
C ASP A 191 9.63 -21.82 -10.29
N THR A 192 10.52 -21.23 -9.45
CA THR A 192 10.67 -21.57 -8.03
C THR A 192 10.71 -20.31 -7.15
N VAL A 193 10.36 -20.46 -5.88
CA VAL A 193 10.40 -19.33 -4.93
C VAL A 193 11.83 -18.84 -4.69
N GLU A 194 12.83 -19.70 -4.83
CA GLU A 194 14.25 -19.35 -4.69
C GLU A 194 14.72 -18.44 -5.84
N GLU A 195 14.28 -18.72 -7.08
CA GLU A 195 14.58 -17.86 -8.23
C GLU A 195 13.94 -16.50 -8.05
N ILE A 196 12.65 -16.46 -7.63
CA ILE A 196 11.91 -15.23 -7.35
C ILE A 196 12.58 -14.45 -6.21
N ALA A 197 13.01 -15.12 -5.14
CA ALA A 197 13.74 -14.51 -4.03
C ALA A 197 15.07 -13.91 -4.50
N THR A 198 15.81 -14.64 -5.36
CA THR A 198 17.10 -14.20 -5.92
C THR A 198 16.96 -12.89 -6.71
N GLU A 199 15.85 -12.70 -7.42
CA GLU A 199 15.56 -11.43 -8.11
C GLU A 199 15.20 -10.32 -7.11
N LYS A 200 14.38 -10.62 -6.09
CA LYS A 200 13.91 -9.62 -5.13
C LYS A 200 15.03 -9.10 -4.23
N VAL A 201 15.96 -9.93 -3.78
CA VAL A 201 17.09 -9.50 -2.95
C VAL A 201 18.02 -8.50 -3.64
N GLY A 202 17.91 -8.35 -4.96
CA GLY A 202 18.68 -7.36 -5.73
C GLY A 202 18.46 -5.90 -5.31
N ILE A 203 17.44 -5.60 -4.50
CA ILE A 203 17.22 -4.24 -3.94
C ILE A 203 18.01 -4.00 -2.64
N ILE A 204 18.60 -5.02 -2.03
CA ILE A 204 19.46 -4.87 -0.86
C ILE A 204 20.75 -4.17 -1.29
N LYS A 205 20.96 -2.94 -0.83
CA LYS A 205 22.11 -2.11 -1.19
C LYS A 205 23.19 -2.14 -0.12
N PRO A 206 24.44 -1.78 -0.46
CA PRO A 206 25.52 -1.74 0.53
C PRO A 206 25.18 -0.88 1.75
N ASN A 207 25.31 -1.46 2.94
CA ASN A 207 25.09 -0.82 4.24
C ASN A 207 23.65 -0.36 4.52
N CYS A 208 22.66 -0.77 3.73
CA CYS A 208 21.24 -0.47 4.02
C CYS A 208 20.72 -1.27 5.21
N THR A 209 19.53 -0.94 5.68
CA THR A 209 18.75 -1.80 6.56
C THR A 209 17.75 -2.60 5.72
N ALA A 210 17.91 -3.92 5.69
CA ALA A 210 17.00 -4.84 5.02
C ALA A 210 15.91 -5.30 6.01
N ILE A 211 14.67 -4.93 5.73
CA ILE A 211 13.49 -5.24 6.54
C ILE A 211 12.74 -6.36 5.85
N ILE A 212 12.59 -7.47 6.57
CA ILE A 212 12.07 -8.71 6.00
C ILE A 212 10.70 -8.98 6.63
N GLY A 213 9.65 -8.87 5.82
CA GLY A 213 8.29 -9.26 6.21
C GLY A 213 8.18 -10.78 6.40
N ARG A 214 7.08 -11.22 7.01
CA ARG A 214 6.80 -12.64 7.23
C ARG A 214 6.84 -13.42 5.92
N GLN A 215 7.64 -14.50 5.88
CA GLN A 215 7.84 -15.29 4.68
C GLN A 215 6.99 -16.57 4.72
N PRO A 216 6.15 -16.83 3.69
CA PRO A 216 5.41 -18.09 3.61
C PRO A 216 6.30 -19.31 3.34
N HIS A 217 7.46 -19.10 2.67
CA HIS A 217 8.45 -20.11 2.32
C HIS A 217 9.78 -19.78 3.01
N GLU A 218 9.78 -19.76 4.35
CA GLU A 218 10.92 -19.27 5.15
C GLU A 218 12.18 -20.09 4.91
N ASP A 219 12.05 -21.43 4.88
CA ASP A 219 13.19 -22.34 4.73
C ASP A 219 13.93 -22.15 3.39
N GLU A 220 13.21 -21.81 2.32
CA GLU A 220 13.75 -21.62 0.98
C GLU A 220 14.25 -20.18 0.76
N VAL A 221 13.55 -19.19 1.29
CA VAL A 221 13.76 -17.76 0.99
C VAL A 221 14.81 -17.12 1.91
N MET A 222 14.78 -17.42 3.21
CA MET A 222 15.65 -16.75 4.18
C MET A 222 17.15 -16.97 3.93
N PRO A 223 17.64 -18.16 3.54
CA PRO A 223 19.07 -18.34 3.22
C PRO A 223 19.56 -17.42 2.10
N ILE A 224 18.70 -17.12 1.10
CA ILE A 224 19.02 -16.23 -0.02
C ILE A 224 19.10 -14.78 0.46
N ILE A 225 18.12 -14.36 1.28
CA ILE A 225 18.09 -13.01 1.86
C ILE A 225 19.31 -12.77 2.77
N GLU A 226 19.62 -13.72 3.65
CA GLU A 226 20.76 -13.61 4.57
C GLU A 226 22.10 -13.56 3.82
N ALA A 227 22.24 -14.34 2.75
CA ALA A 227 23.43 -14.29 1.90
C ALA A 227 23.58 -12.91 1.23
N ALA A 228 22.50 -12.37 0.66
CA ALA A 228 22.52 -11.05 0.02
C ALA A 228 22.79 -9.93 1.03
N ALA A 229 22.18 -9.98 2.22
CA ALA A 229 22.43 -9.00 3.28
C ALA A 229 23.89 -9.04 3.75
N LYS A 230 24.45 -10.22 3.93
CA LYS A 230 25.85 -10.39 4.30
C LYS A 230 26.82 -9.86 3.23
N GLU A 231 26.55 -10.13 1.95
CA GLU A 231 27.35 -9.63 0.83
C GLU A 231 27.37 -8.10 0.79
N ASN A 232 26.23 -7.47 1.06
CA ASN A 232 26.07 -6.01 1.06
C ASN A 232 26.36 -5.35 2.41
N HIS A 233 26.78 -6.08 3.43
CA HIS A 233 26.96 -5.56 4.80
C HIS A 233 25.70 -4.85 5.32
N ALA A 234 24.53 -5.30 4.90
CA ALA A 234 23.23 -4.76 5.31
C ALA A 234 22.83 -5.30 6.68
N SER A 235 22.19 -4.44 7.48
CA SER A 235 21.57 -4.85 8.74
C SER A 235 20.24 -5.55 8.44
N LEU A 236 19.89 -6.61 9.20
CA LEU A 236 18.62 -7.32 9.05
C LEU A 236 17.65 -6.95 10.16
N VAL A 237 16.38 -6.71 9.81
CA VAL A 237 15.24 -6.60 10.72
C VAL A 237 14.16 -7.55 10.21
N ARG A 238 13.97 -8.68 10.90
CA ARG A 238 13.09 -9.78 10.47
C ARG A 238 11.83 -9.80 11.32
N ASP A 239 10.68 -9.93 10.67
CA ASP A 239 9.41 -10.18 11.34
C ASP A 239 9.43 -11.54 12.05
N GLY A 240 9.09 -11.53 13.32
CA GLY A 240 9.21 -12.71 14.22
C GLY A 240 10.55 -12.85 14.95
N VAL A 241 11.57 -12.02 14.64
CA VAL A 241 12.91 -12.07 15.27
C VAL A 241 13.26 -10.71 15.89
N GLU A 242 13.72 -9.75 15.08
CA GLU A 242 14.05 -8.40 15.55
C GLU A 242 12.81 -7.50 15.66
N SER A 243 11.75 -7.79 14.92
CA SER A 243 10.45 -7.12 14.97
C SER A 243 9.31 -8.12 15.08
N GLU A 244 8.12 -7.70 15.56
CA GLU A 244 7.01 -8.62 15.80
C GLU A 244 5.66 -7.92 15.86
N VAL A 245 4.62 -8.54 15.30
CA VAL A 245 3.22 -8.24 15.63
C VAL A 245 2.86 -8.98 16.91
N VAL A 246 2.98 -8.30 18.06
CA VAL A 246 2.81 -8.91 19.39
C VAL A 246 1.36 -9.31 19.65
N THR A 247 0.43 -8.42 19.32
CA THR A 247 -1.01 -8.67 19.41
C THR A 247 -1.74 -7.99 18.26
N ARG A 248 -2.86 -8.55 17.87
CA ARG A 248 -3.78 -8.01 16.87
C ARG A 248 -5.22 -8.34 17.26
N VAL A 249 -6.09 -7.35 17.17
CA VAL A 249 -7.52 -7.49 17.46
C VAL A 249 -8.32 -6.79 16.36
N PRO A 250 -9.29 -7.47 15.70
CA PRO A 250 -10.21 -6.84 14.78
C PRO A 250 -10.98 -5.69 15.46
N ALA A 251 -11.20 -4.61 14.71
CA ALA A 251 -11.93 -3.44 15.16
C ALA A 251 -12.82 -2.89 14.03
N VAL A 252 -13.75 -2.00 14.36
CA VAL A 252 -14.62 -1.37 13.36
C VAL A 252 -13.78 -0.56 12.36
N GLY A 253 -13.88 -0.92 11.09
CA GLY A 253 -13.14 -0.26 10.01
C GLY A 253 -11.68 -0.69 9.85
N GLY A 254 -11.25 -1.75 10.58
CA GLY A 254 -9.89 -2.26 10.50
C GLY A 254 -9.51 -3.14 11.68
N GLN A 255 -8.39 -2.84 12.31
CA GLN A 255 -7.83 -3.60 13.44
C GLN A 255 -6.96 -2.73 14.33
N VAL A 256 -6.66 -3.20 15.53
CA VAL A 256 -5.71 -2.58 16.46
C VAL A 256 -4.60 -3.59 16.76
N ALA A 257 -3.35 -3.15 16.69
CA ALA A 257 -2.20 -4.01 16.92
C ALA A 257 -1.22 -3.42 17.94
N THR A 258 -0.49 -4.31 18.61
CA THR A 258 0.74 -3.97 19.32
C THR A 258 1.92 -4.44 18.47
N LEU A 259 2.78 -3.51 18.10
CA LEU A 259 3.92 -3.74 17.22
C LEU A 259 5.22 -3.52 17.98
N ARG A 260 6.15 -4.45 17.87
CA ARG A 260 7.51 -4.32 18.40
C ARG A 260 8.51 -4.19 17.29
N THR A 261 9.34 -3.15 17.36
CA THR A 261 10.48 -2.90 16.48
C THR A 261 11.78 -3.00 17.26
N PRO A 262 12.96 -2.96 16.64
CA PRO A 262 14.23 -2.85 17.33
C PRO A 262 14.34 -1.63 18.27
N ASN A 263 13.63 -0.56 17.98
CA ASN A 263 13.71 0.70 18.72
C ASN A 263 12.67 0.83 19.84
N GLY A 264 11.56 0.07 19.80
CA GLY A 264 10.53 0.15 20.83
C GLY A 264 9.28 -0.69 20.59
N THR A 265 8.29 -0.50 21.46
CA THR A 265 6.99 -1.16 21.35
C THR A 265 5.90 -0.10 21.24
N TYR A 266 5.07 -0.25 20.23
CA TYR A 266 3.93 0.62 19.91
C TYR A 266 2.65 -0.13 20.26
N THR A 267 1.93 0.37 21.25
CA THR A 267 0.70 -0.27 21.74
C THR A 267 -0.53 0.41 21.14
N GLU A 268 -1.60 -0.38 20.93
CA GLU A 268 -2.89 0.12 20.46
C GLU A 268 -2.84 0.89 19.15
N VAL A 269 -1.94 0.48 18.23
CA VAL A 269 -1.79 1.09 16.91
C VAL A 269 -3.02 0.77 16.05
N PRO A 270 -3.83 1.77 15.65
CA PRO A 270 -4.95 1.56 14.76
C PRO A 270 -4.46 1.35 13.33
N ILE A 271 -4.96 0.32 12.67
CA ILE A 271 -4.67 0.01 11.26
C ILE A 271 -6.01 0.02 10.54
N ALA A 272 -6.25 1.05 9.71
CA ALA A 272 -7.52 1.25 8.99
C ALA A 272 -7.67 0.27 7.81
N LYS A 273 -7.24 -0.98 7.97
CA LYS A 273 -7.32 -2.06 6.98
C LYS A 273 -7.57 -3.40 7.64
N PHE A 274 -8.32 -4.25 6.95
CA PHE A 274 -8.65 -5.60 7.37
C PHE A 274 -7.56 -6.61 7.00
N GLY A 275 -7.48 -7.70 7.77
CA GLY A 275 -6.63 -8.85 7.54
C GLY A 275 -5.27 -8.79 8.23
N GLU A 276 -4.82 -9.95 8.71
CA GLU A 276 -3.56 -10.11 9.45
C GLU A 276 -2.35 -9.59 8.66
N HIS A 277 -2.32 -9.85 7.36
CA HIS A 277 -1.24 -9.39 6.47
C HIS A 277 -1.01 -7.88 6.50
N GLN A 278 -2.05 -7.07 6.79
CA GLN A 278 -1.90 -5.62 6.89
C GLN A 278 -1.18 -5.19 8.18
N ALA A 279 -1.30 -5.96 9.27
CA ALA A 279 -0.52 -5.71 10.48
C ALA A 279 0.99 -5.96 10.24
N HIS A 280 1.34 -7.02 9.48
CA HIS A 280 2.71 -7.29 9.07
C HIS A 280 3.26 -6.25 8.08
N ASN A 281 2.43 -5.79 7.13
CA ASN A 281 2.79 -4.68 6.25
C ASN A 281 3.05 -3.39 7.04
N THR A 282 2.24 -3.13 8.07
CA THR A 282 2.40 -1.97 8.97
C THR A 282 3.69 -2.07 9.77
N LEU A 283 4.01 -3.25 10.29
CA LEU A 283 5.26 -3.48 11.02
C LEU A 283 6.49 -3.19 10.13
N ALA A 284 6.50 -3.70 8.90
CA ALA A 284 7.58 -3.46 7.96
C ALA A 284 7.71 -1.97 7.59
N ALA A 285 6.57 -1.29 7.36
CA ALA A 285 6.52 0.15 7.09
C ALA A 285 7.07 0.98 8.26
N LEU A 286 6.70 0.62 9.48
CA LEU A 286 7.17 1.27 10.72
C LEU A 286 8.68 1.09 10.91
N CYS A 287 9.19 -0.13 10.75
CA CYS A 287 10.63 -0.40 10.80
C CYS A 287 11.41 0.42 9.75
N ALA A 288 10.88 0.59 8.54
CA ALA A 288 11.52 1.38 7.51
C ALA A 288 11.48 2.88 7.80
N ALA A 289 10.37 3.36 8.34
CA ALA A 289 10.24 4.75 8.77
C ALA A 289 11.25 5.10 9.89
N GLU A 290 11.48 4.18 10.85
CA GLU A 290 12.49 4.34 11.90
C GLU A 290 13.93 4.48 11.35
N VAL A 291 14.21 3.92 10.17
CA VAL A 291 15.53 4.06 9.52
C VAL A 291 15.73 5.45 8.95
N VAL A 292 14.70 6.03 8.34
CA VAL A 292 14.82 7.28 7.58
C VAL A 292 14.45 8.52 8.40
N ILE A 293 13.61 8.40 9.42
CA ILE A 293 13.25 9.52 10.28
C ILE A 293 14.41 9.83 11.23
N PRO A 294 14.91 11.07 11.29
CA PRO A 294 16.10 11.43 12.07
C PRO A 294 15.78 11.58 13.58
N VAL A 295 15.23 10.55 14.19
CA VAL A 295 14.92 10.47 15.64
C VAL A 295 15.78 9.38 16.27
N ASN A 296 16.32 9.64 17.46
CA ASN A 296 17.06 8.64 18.23
C ASN A 296 16.08 7.80 19.08
N GLY A 297 16.04 6.49 18.82
CA GLY A 297 15.17 5.54 19.52
C GLY A 297 13.80 5.39 18.86
N ALA A 298 12.80 5.00 19.63
CA ALA A 298 11.44 4.79 19.15
C ALA A 298 10.79 6.09 18.66
N LEU A 299 9.95 5.96 17.64
CA LEU A 299 9.10 7.05 17.19
C LEU A 299 8.00 7.36 18.21
N ASP A 300 7.37 8.53 18.10
CA ASP A 300 6.21 8.89 18.91
C ASP A 300 5.00 8.03 18.50
N GLY A 301 4.49 7.26 19.46
CA GLY A 301 3.39 6.32 19.22
C GLY A 301 2.08 7.00 18.81
N ASP A 302 1.81 8.20 19.31
CA ASP A 302 0.59 8.95 18.99
C ASP A 302 0.64 9.45 17.53
N LEU A 303 1.78 9.94 17.06
CA LEU A 303 1.97 10.33 15.66
C LEU A 303 1.88 9.14 14.72
N VAL A 304 2.44 7.99 15.09
CA VAL A 304 2.32 6.74 14.32
C VAL A 304 0.87 6.29 14.24
N ALA A 305 0.14 6.33 15.37
CA ALA A 305 -1.27 5.96 15.41
C ALA A 305 -2.14 6.90 14.56
N GLU A 306 -1.92 8.20 14.64
CA GLU A 306 -2.63 9.19 13.82
C GLU A 306 -2.39 8.96 12.33
N ALA A 307 -1.14 8.78 11.92
CA ALA A 307 -0.76 8.50 10.54
C ALA A 307 -1.51 7.28 10.00
N LEU A 308 -1.44 6.16 10.71
CA LEU A 308 -1.97 4.87 10.25
C LEU A 308 -3.50 4.80 10.27
N SER A 309 -4.16 5.55 11.17
CA SER A 309 -5.62 5.64 11.24
C SER A 309 -6.25 6.24 9.98
N SER A 310 -5.50 7.06 9.26
CA SER A 310 -5.96 7.80 8.08
C SER A 310 -5.55 7.21 6.74
N VAL A 311 -4.71 6.15 6.73
CA VAL A 311 -4.19 5.56 5.49
C VAL A 311 -5.30 4.92 4.67
N ARG A 312 -5.42 5.37 3.43
CA ARG A 312 -6.32 4.76 2.43
C ARG A 312 -5.52 3.96 1.42
N ILE A 313 -5.97 2.74 1.18
CA ILE A 313 -5.38 1.83 0.20
C ILE A 313 -6.52 1.33 -0.69
N PRO A 314 -6.82 2.06 -1.79
CA PRO A 314 -7.89 1.69 -2.70
C PRO A 314 -7.68 0.30 -3.32
N GLY A 315 -8.79 -0.41 -3.56
CA GLY A 315 -8.76 -1.74 -4.17
C GLY A 315 -8.12 -2.84 -3.31
N ARG A 316 -8.03 -2.66 -1.99
CA ARG A 316 -7.56 -3.68 -1.03
C ARG A 316 -8.57 -3.85 0.09
N ILE A 317 -9.46 -4.83 -0.07
CA ILE A 317 -10.63 -5.09 0.78
C ILE A 317 -11.34 -3.76 1.07
N GLU A 318 -11.60 -3.03 0.00
CA GLU A 318 -12.20 -1.70 0.06
C GLU A 318 -13.72 -1.82 0.06
N GLN A 319 -14.34 -1.48 1.17
CA GLN A 319 -15.80 -1.39 1.24
C GLN A 319 -16.24 -0.06 0.65
N ILE A 320 -16.88 -0.11 -0.53
CA ILE A 320 -17.33 1.08 -1.25
C ILE A 320 -18.84 1.40 -1.03
N ARG A 321 -19.60 0.41 -0.58
CA ARG A 321 -21.03 0.54 -0.27
C ARG A 321 -21.38 -0.29 0.95
N THR A 322 -22.39 0.13 1.71
CA THR A 322 -22.80 -0.51 2.96
C THR A 322 -24.11 -1.30 2.85
N SER A 323 -24.97 -1.00 1.86
CA SER A 323 -26.26 -1.69 1.72
C SER A 323 -26.68 -1.77 0.23
N PRO A 324 -26.65 -2.97 -0.39
CA PRO A 324 -25.89 -4.11 0.10
C PRO A 324 -24.40 -3.78 0.22
N THR A 325 -23.68 -4.52 1.05
CA THR A 325 -22.25 -4.33 1.17
C THR A 325 -21.55 -4.68 -0.13
N ILE A 326 -20.73 -3.76 -0.68
CA ILE A 326 -19.89 -4.02 -1.86
C ILE A 326 -18.44 -3.84 -1.47
N ILE A 327 -17.65 -4.90 -1.69
CA ILE A 327 -16.21 -4.96 -1.41
C ILE A 327 -15.45 -5.10 -2.71
N LEU A 328 -14.40 -4.30 -2.88
CA LEU A 328 -13.46 -4.38 -4.00
C LEU A 328 -12.11 -4.90 -3.53
N ASP A 329 -11.56 -5.87 -4.25
CA ASP A 329 -10.21 -6.37 -3.99
C ASP A 329 -9.45 -6.68 -5.29
N GLY A 330 -8.22 -6.17 -5.40
CA GLY A 330 -7.35 -6.33 -6.57
C GLY A 330 -6.40 -7.52 -6.49
N GLY A 331 -6.57 -8.43 -5.52
CA GLY A 331 -5.81 -9.68 -5.40
C GLY A 331 -6.02 -10.56 -6.63
N HIS A 332 -4.94 -11.21 -7.11
CA HIS A 332 -4.96 -11.95 -8.38
C HIS A 332 -4.06 -13.19 -8.40
N ASN A 333 -3.57 -13.61 -7.25
CA ASN A 333 -2.82 -14.85 -7.04
C ASN A 333 -3.37 -15.63 -5.84
N VAL A 334 -2.96 -16.87 -5.68
CA VAL A 334 -3.51 -17.79 -4.67
C VAL A 334 -3.33 -17.25 -3.25
N ASN A 335 -2.15 -16.76 -2.91
CA ASN A 335 -1.86 -16.19 -1.60
C ASN A 335 -2.71 -14.94 -1.29
N ALA A 336 -2.98 -14.09 -2.29
CA ALA A 336 -3.90 -12.96 -2.13
C ALA A 336 -5.33 -13.43 -1.90
N ALA A 337 -5.80 -14.50 -2.57
CA ALA A 337 -7.12 -15.09 -2.34
C ALA A 337 -7.26 -15.65 -0.93
N GLU A 338 -6.23 -16.33 -0.41
CA GLU A 338 -6.20 -16.83 0.97
C GLU A 338 -6.31 -15.70 1.98
N SER A 339 -5.52 -14.63 1.79
CA SER A 339 -5.55 -13.45 2.63
C SER A 339 -6.90 -12.74 2.59
N LEU A 340 -7.50 -12.61 1.40
CA LEU A 340 -8.81 -12.02 1.19
C LEU A 340 -9.90 -12.84 1.89
N ARG A 341 -9.91 -14.16 1.68
CA ARG A 341 -10.85 -15.06 2.33
C ARG A 341 -10.76 -14.96 3.85
N ALA A 342 -9.57 -15.11 4.42
CA ALA A 342 -9.37 -15.02 5.87
C ALA A 342 -9.84 -13.68 6.44
N ALA A 343 -9.56 -12.57 5.74
CA ALA A 343 -9.98 -11.25 6.19
C ALA A 343 -11.50 -11.05 6.12
N ILE A 344 -12.18 -11.61 5.12
CA ILE A 344 -13.64 -11.53 5.03
C ILE A 344 -14.28 -12.41 6.11
N GLU A 345 -13.83 -13.66 6.28
CA GLU A 345 -14.33 -14.57 7.32
C GLU A 345 -14.14 -14.00 8.75
N GLU A 346 -13.07 -13.23 8.97
CA GLU A 346 -12.79 -12.62 10.28
C GLU A 346 -13.65 -11.38 10.58
N ASN A 347 -13.98 -10.57 9.56
CA ASN A 347 -14.51 -9.22 9.78
C ASN A 347 -15.96 -9.04 9.32
N TYR A 348 -16.52 -9.99 8.57
CA TYR A 348 -17.88 -9.92 8.04
C TYR A 348 -18.63 -11.22 8.33
N ASP A 349 -19.91 -11.09 8.65
CA ASP A 349 -20.83 -12.23 8.87
C ASP A 349 -21.82 -12.31 7.69
N PHE A 350 -21.31 -12.69 6.51
CA PHE A 350 -22.14 -12.84 5.34
C PHE A 350 -22.92 -14.17 5.36
N GLN A 351 -24.24 -14.07 5.22
CA GLN A 351 -25.12 -15.22 4.94
C GLN A 351 -25.12 -15.53 3.43
N GLN A 352 -24.97 -14.48 2.62
CA GLN A 352 -24.87 -14.58 1.18
C GLN A 352 -23.82 -13.59 0.66
N LEU A 353 -22.81 -14.09 -0.03
CA LEU A 353 -21.80 -13.28 -0.72
C LEU A 353 -21.72 -13.72 -2.17
N VAL A 354 -22.04 -12.80 -3.10
CA VAL A 354 -21.96 -13.02 -4.54
C VAL A 354 -20.65 -12.47 -5.06
N GLY A 355 -19.85 -13.31 -5.75
CA GLY A 355 -18.60 -12.89 -6.39
C GLY A 355 -18.85 -12.37 -7.80
N VAL A 356 -18.25 -11.22 -8.14
CA VAL A 356 -18.09 -10.74 -9.52
C VAL A 356 -16.62 -10.81 -9.86
N VAL A 357 -16.24 -11.71 -10.78
CA VAL A 357 -14.84 -12.09 -10.99
C VAL A 357 -14.43 -11.89 -12.44
N ALA A 358 -13.32 -11.16 -12.64
CA ALA A 358 -12.59 -11.12 -13.90
C ALA A 358 -11.09 -11.24 -13.65
N MET A 359 -10.42 -12.15 -14.35
CA MET A 359 -9.01 -12.47 -14.15
C MET A 359 -8.23 -12.36 -15.44
N MET A 360 -6.92 -12.15 -15.32
CA MET A 360 -6.00 -12.20 -16.46
C MET A 360 -5.70 -13.65 -16.82
N GLY A 361 -5.54 -13.94 -18.12
CA GLY A 361 -5.35 -15.31 -18.62
C GLY A 361 -4.01 -15.96 -18.24
N ASP A 362 -3.05 -15.16 -17.75
CA ASP A 362 -1.71 -15.60 -17.33
C ASP A 362 -1.63 -15.98 -15.83
N LYS A 363 -2.77 -16.05 -15.12
CA LYS A 363 -2.84 -16.34 -13.69
C LYS A 363 -3.33 -17.75 -13.38
N GLN A 364 -3.10 -18.22 -12.15
CA GLN A 364 -3.57 -19.51 -11.63
C GLN A 364 -5.05 -19.42 -11.26
N VAL A 365 -5.92 -19.40 -12.29
CA VAL A 365 -7.34 -19.06 -12.14
C VAL A 365 -8.09 -20.11 -11.35
N GLU A 366 -7.87 -21.40 -11.62
CA GLU A 366 -8.58 -22.50 -10.98
C GLU A 366 -8.27 -22.59 -9.49
N GLU A 367 -7.00 -22.44 -9.12
CA GLU A 367 -6.54 -22.42 -7.74
C GLU A 367 -7.07 -21.19 -6.99
N TYR A 368 -7.03 -20.01 -7.62
CA TYR A 368 -7.58 -18.76 -7.05
C TYR A 368 -9.08 -18.92 -6.72
N LEU A 369 -9.87 -19.41 -7.69
CA LEU A 369 -11.29 -19.65 -7.51
C LEU A 369 -11.55 -20.72 -6.45
N GLY A 370 -10.74 -21.78 -6.39
CA GLY A 370 -10.82 -22.85 -5.39
C GLY A 370 -10.67 -22.35 -3.96
N VAL A 371 -9.82 -21.34 -3.72
CA VAL A 371 -9.69 -20.70 -2.41
C VAL A 371 -10.95 -19.94 -2.02
N LEU A 372 -11.60 -19.26 -2.98
CA LEU A 372 -12.80 -18.46 -2.73
C LEU A 372 -14.10 -19.27 -2.75
N GLU A 373 -14.07 -20.52 -3.22
CA GLU A 373 -15.28 -21.35 -3.38
C GLU A 373 -16.09 -21.47 -2.09
N PRO A 374 -15.50 -21.73 -0.91
CA PRO A 374 -16.28 -21.86 0.32
C PRO A 374 -16.91 -20.55 0.81
N LEU A 375 -16.38 -19.41 0.34
CA LEU A 375 -16.83 -18.08 0.76
C LEU A 375 -18.02 -17.58 -0.05
N LEU A 376 -18.06 -17.93 -1.36
CA LEU A 376 -19.00 -17.35 -2.32
C LEU A 376 -20.22 -18.25 -2.50
N SER A 377 -21.44 -17.72 -2.33
CA SER A 377 -22.69 -18.43 -2.60
C SER A 377 -22.96 -18.58 -4.10
N HIS A 378 -22.55 -17.61 -4.89
CA HIS A 378 -22.68 -17.57 -6.36
C HIS A 378 -21.54 -16.77 -6.98
N VAL A 379 -21.17 -17.06 -8.22
CA VAL A 379 -20.13 -16.36 -8.97
C VAL A 379 -20.66 -15.88 -10.31
N ILE A 380 -20.47 -14.59 -10.59
CA ILE A 380 -20.70 -14.01 -11.91
C ILE A 380 -19.33 -13.75 -12.52
N VAL A 381 -19.03 -14.47 -13.60
CA VAL A 381 -17.80 -14.27 -14.35
C VAL A 381 -18.00 -13.18 -15.41
N THR A 382 -17.04 -12.28 -15.53
CA THR A 382 -17.13 -11.10 -16.38
C THR A 382 -15.78 -10.75 -17.01
N GLU A 383 -15.70 -9.63 -17.74
CA GLU A 383 -14.47 -9.08 -18.31
C GLU A 383 -14.24 -7.67 -17.79
N ASN A 384 -12.97 -7.24 -17.75
CA ASN A 384 -12.57 -5.87 -17.41
C ASN A 384 -12.12 -5.09 -18.66
N SER A 385 -11.74 -3.82 -18.47
CA SER A 385 -11.33 -2.92 -19.55
C SER A 385 -10.07 -3.36 -20.30
N TRP A 386 -9.23 -4.23 -19.71
CA TRP A 386 -7.99 -4.70 -20.38
C TRP A 386 -8.24 -5.89 -21.31
N ARG A 387 -8.98 -5.63 -22.39
CA ARG A 387 -9.49 -6.65 -23.33
C ARG A 387 -8.43 -7.58 -23.92
N ASP A 388 -7.18 -7.14 -24.07
CA ASP A 388 -6.11 -7.96 -24.65
C ASP A 388 -5.50 -8.96 -23.65
N ARG A 389 -5.78 -8.81 -22.34
CA ARG A 389 -5.19 -9.65 -21.29
C ARG A 389 -6.22 -10.35 -20.40
N VAL A 390 -7.40 -9.78 -20.29
CA VAL A 390 -8.45 -10.42 -19.52
C VAL A 390 -8.82 -11.76 -20.16
N MET A 391 -9.03 -12.78 -19.34
CA MET A 391 -9.58 -14.05 -19.83
C MET A 391 -11.01 -13.81 -20.31
N PRO A 392 -11.37 -14.24 -21.54
CA PRO A 392 -12.75 -14.14 -22.00
C PRO A 392 -13.72 -14.77 -21.00
N ALA A 393 -14.84 -14.11 -20.73
CA ALA A 393 -15.81 -14.54 -19.70
C ALA A 393 -16.30 -15.98 -19.92
N GLU A 394 -16.48 -16.39 -21.18
CA GLU A 394 -16.88 -17.78 -21.54
C GLU A 394 -15.80 -18.83 -21.21
N ASP A 395 -14.52 -18.47 -21.27
CA ASP A 395 -13.42 -19.36 -20.90
C ASP A 395 -13.27 -19.41 -19.38
N LEU A 396 -13.40 -18.26 -18.71
CA LEU A 396 -13.44 -18.19 -17.25
C LEU A 396 -14.61 -18.99 -16.67
N LYS A 397 -15.78 -18.94 -17.33
CA LYS A 397 -16.95 -19.74 -16.94
C LYS A 397 -16.64 -21.24 -16.92
N LYS A 398 -15.94 -21.76 -17.93
CA LYS A 398 -15.61 -23.20 -17.99
C LYS A 398 -14.75 -23.64 -16.79
N ILE A 399 -13.88 -22.75 -16.29
CA ILE A 399 -13.07 -23.01 -15.11
C ILE A 399 -13.95 -22.90 -13.85
N ALA A 400 -14.72 -21.83 -13.74
CA ALA A 400 -15.63 -21.61 -12.61
C ALA A 400 -16.68 -22.73 -12.46
N ASP A 401 -17.24 -23.23 -13.57
CA ASP A 401 -18.18 -24.37 -13.56
C ASP A 401 -17.57 -25.65 -12.94
N ARG A 402 -16.24 -25.86 -13.12
CA ARG A 402 -15.56 -27.01 -12.48
C ARG A 402 -15.37 -26.82 -10.98
N VAL A 403 -15.13 -25.58 -10.56
CA VAL A 403 -14.85 -25.25 -9.15
C VAL A 403 -16.16 -25.15 -8.34
N PHE A 404 -17.14 -24.39 -8.83
CA PHE A 404 -18.38 -24.06 -8.10
C PHE A 404 -19.58 -24.95 -8.44
N GLY A 405 -19.54 -25.64 -9.59
CA GLY A 405 -20.73 -26.27 -10.20
C GLY A 405 -21.50 -25.25 -11.07
N PRO A 406 -22.03 -25.71 -12.23
CA PRO A 406 -22.66 -24.82 -13.22
C PRO A 406 -23.90 -24.08 -12.71
N GLU A 407 -24.56 -24.58 -11.66
CA GLU A 407 -25.72 -23.95 -11.03
C GLU A 407 -25.36 -22.71 -10.17
N ARG A 408 -24.10 -22.58 -9.78
CA ARG A 408 -23.58 -21.43 -9.00
C ARG A 408 -22.82 -20.43 -9.86
N VAL A 409 -22.81 -20.58 -11.19
CA VAL A 409 -22.01 -19.73 -12.09
C VAL A 409 -22.86 -19.09 -13.16
N THR A 410 -22.82 -17.77 -13.25
CA THR A 410 -23.44 -16.98 -14.32
C THR A 410 -22.35 -16.30 -15.14
N CYS A 411 -22.51 -16.19 -16.46
CA CYS A 411 -21.60 -15.46 -17.35
C CYS A 411 -22.28 -14.19 -17.84
N ILE A 412 -21.69 -13.04 -17.50
CA ILE A 412 -22.12 -11.73 -17.97
C ILE A 412 -20.86 -10.96 -18.36
N PRO A 413 -20.52 -10.85 -19.65
CA PRO A 413 -19.26 -10.27 -20.10
C PRO A 413 -19.07 -8.80 -19.71
N GLU A 414 -20.13 -8.02 -19.67
CA GLU A 414 -20.06 -6.60 -19.32
C GLU A 414 -20.08 -6.38 -17.81
N LEU A 415 -19.01 -5.81 -17.27
CA LEU A 415 -18.81 -5.62 -15.84
C LEU A 415 -19.95 -4.81 -15.16
N PRO A 416 -20.48 -3.71 -15.75
CA PRO A 416 -21.59 -2.99 -15.17
C PRO A 416 -22.85 -3.85 -14.96
N ASP A 417 -23.15 -4.71 -15.94
CA ASP A 417 -24.30 -5.59 -15.91
C ASP A 417 -24.08 -6.74 -14.91
N ALA A 418 -22.85 -7.24 -14.81
CA ALA A 418 -22.46 -8.26 -13.85
C ALA A 418 -22.59 -7.76 -12.40
N ILE A 419 -22.14 -6.53 -12.12
CA ILE A 419 -22.30 -5.90 -10.80
C ILE A 419 -23.78 -5.66 -10.49
N GLN A 420 -24.56 -5.17 -11.47
CA GLN A 420 -25.99 -4.93 -11.26
C GLN A 420 -26.73 -6.23 -10.98
N GLU A 421 -26.42 -7.31 -11.68
CA GLU A 421 -27.04 -8.61 -11.42
C GLU A 421 -26.64 -9.19 -10.06
N ALA A 422 -25.37 -9.04 -9.64
CA ALA A 422 -24.95 -9.43 -8.29
C ALA A 422 -25.74 -8.67 -7.21
N VAL A 423 -25.94 -7.37 -7.39
CA VAL A 423 -26.78 -6.56 -6.49
C VAL A 423 -28.23 -7.05 -6.49
N ASN A 424 -28.80 -7.33 -7.66
CA ASN A 424 -30.17 -7.87 -7.76
C ASN A 424 -30.32 -9.20 -7.02
N MET A 425 -29.34 -10.10 -7.12
CA MET A 425 -29.36 -11.39 -6.44
C MET A 425 -29.39 -11.23 -4.91
N VAL A 426 -28.55 -10.35 -4.36
CA VAL A 426 -28.48 -10.14 -2.90
C VAL A 426 -29.67 -9.33 -2.36
N ASP A 427 -30.25 -8.44 -3.17
CA ASP A 427 -31.44 -7.66 -2.80
C ASP A 427 -32.72 -8.53 -2.87
N ALA A 428 -32.78 -9.50 -3.79
CA ALA A 428 -33.94 -10.40 -3.92
C ALA A 428 -34.12 -11.33 -2.73
N ASP A 429 -33.03 -11.71 -2.08
CA ASP A 429 -33.01 -12.59 -0.91
C ASP A 429 -33.15 -11.84 0.43
N ASP A 430 -33.12 -10.48 0.40
CA ASP A 430 -33.31 -9.63 1.59
C ASP A 430 -34.81 -9.44 1.90
N GLU A 431 -35.43 -10.44 2.50
CA GLU A 431 -36.85 -10.39 2.90
C GLU A 431 -37.20 -9.26 3.87
N LEU A 432 -36.20 -8.70 4.56
CA LEU A 432 -36.38 -7.64 5.56
C LEU A 432 -36.02 -6.26 5.02
N GLY A 433 -35.42 -6.15 3.83
CA GLY A 433 -35.03 -4.88 3.20
C GLY A 433 -33.94 -4.11 3.98
N VAL A 434 -33.13 -4.82 4.78
CA VAL A 434 -32.12 -4.24 5.67
C VAL A 434 -30.70 -4.40 5.12
N GLY A 435 -30.51 -5.27 4.10
CA GLY A 435 -29.20 -5.60 3.48
C GLY A 435 -28.18 -6.26 4.44
N TYR A 436 -28.64 -6.68 5.62
CA TYR A 436 -27.76 -7.23 6.64
C TYR A 436 -27.37 -8.67 6.32
N GLY A 437 -26.06 -8.94 6.31
CA GLY A 437 -25.54 -10.28 5.99
C GLY A 437 -25.50 -10.61 4.50
N HIS A 438 -25.77 -9.63 3.61
CA HIS A 438 -25.73 -9.81 2.17
C HIS A 438 -24.67 -8.89 1.55
N GLY A 439 -23.88 -9.42 0.60
CA GLY A 439 -22.80 -8.66 0.00
C GLY A 439 -22.40 -9.09 -1.40
N VAL A 440 -21.66 -8.21 -2.06
CA VAL A 440 -21.04 -8.43 -3.36
C VAL A 440 -19.53 -8.24 -3.21
N LEU A 441 -18.75 -9.21 -3.69
CA LEU A 441 -17.29 -9.13 -3.77
C LEU A 441 -16.86 -9.01 -5.22
N VAL A 442 -16.27 -7.88 -5.60
CA VAL A 442 -15.67 -7.70 -6.92
C VAL A 442 -14.17 -7.91 -6.82
N CYS A 443 -13.64 -8.93 -7.51
CA CYS A 443 -12.24 -9.33 -7.35
C CYS A 443 -11.64 -10.01 -8.59
N GLY A 444 -10.40 -10.50 -8.46
CA GLY A 444 -9.66 -11.28 -9.46
C GLY A 444 -8.62 -10.50 -10.24
N SER A 445 -8.67 -9.17 -10.26
CA SER A 445 -7.57 -8.35 -10.76
C SER A 445 -7.67 -6.90 -10.26
N PHE A 446 -6.52 -6.22 -10.28
CA PHE A 446 -6.47 -4.81 -9.91
C PHE A 446 -7.28 -3.93 -10.89
N THR A 447 -7.23 -4.25 -12.19
CA THR A 447 -8.05 -3.59 -13.21
C THR A 447 -9.55 -3.77 -12.96
N THR A 448 -9.99 -4.97 -12.60
CA THR A 448 -11.41 -5.23 -12.29
C THR A 448 -11.90 -4.40 -11.10
N ALA A 449 -11.07 -4.30 -10.05
CA ALA A 449 -11.39 -3.46 -8.89
C ALA A 449 -11.44 -1.97 -9.25
N GLY A 450 -10.52 -1.49 -10.10
CA GLY A 450 -10.48 -0.11 -10.59
C GLY A 450 -11.69 0.26 -11.44
N ASP A 451 -12.01 -0.56 -12.44
CA ASP A 451 -13.18 -0.36 -13.29
C ASP A 451 -14.48 -0.33 -12.46
N ALA A 452 -14.61 -1.26 -11.52
CA ALA A 452 -15.77 -1.30 -10.63
C ALA A 452 -15.85 -0.07 -9.73
N ARG A 453 -14.71 0.41 -9.22
CA ARG A 453 -14.63 1.59 -8.36
C ARG A 453 -15.10 2.84 -9.10
N LEU A 454 -14.57 3.08 -10.30
CA LEU A 454 -14.99 4.20 -11.17
C LEU A 454 -16.50 4.19 -11.41
N MET A 455 -17.07 3.02 -11.78
CA MET A 455 -18.50 2.89 -12.05
C MET A 455 -19.37 3.14 -10.81
N LEU A 456 -18.95 2.66 -9.65
CA LEU A 456 -19.72 2.78 -8.42
C LEU A 456 -19.64 4.19 -7.83
N GLU A 457 -18.49 4.86 -7.92
CA GLU A 457 -18.35 6.27 -7.50
C GLU A 457 -19.20 7.20 -8.36
N GLU A 458 -19.24 6.99 -9.69
CA GLU A 458 -20.09 7.76 -10.59
C GLU A 458 -21.60 7.65 -10.26
N LYS A 459 -22.06 6.44 -9.87
CA LYS A 459 -23.45 6.22 -9.49
C LYS A 459 -23.82 6.81 -8.13
N ILE A 460 -22.88 6.82 -7.20
CA ILE A 460 -23.09 7.33 -5.83
C ILE A 460 -23.03 8.85 -5.81
N ASN A 461 -22.19 9.46 -6.65
CA ASN A 461 -22.04 10.92 -6.71
C ASN A 461 -22.03 11.42 -8.17
N PRO A 462 -23.21 11.79 -8.73
CA PRO A 462 -23.31 12.31 -10.11
C PRO A 462 -22.48 13.58 -10.35
N ASP A 463 -22.11 14.31 -9.29
CA ASP A 463 -21.26 15.51 -9.39
C ASP A 463 -19.79 15.18 -9.61
N LEU A 464 -19.38 13.92 -9.42
CA LEU A 464 -18.05 13.42 -9.82
C LEU A 464 -17.80 13.45 -11.33
N LYS A 465 -18.86 13.58 -12.13
CA LYS A 465 -18.76 13.79 -13.60
C LYS A 465 -18.21 15.16 -13.99
N LYS A 466 -18.15 16.12 -13.06
CA LYS A 466 -17.56 17.43 -13.34
C LYS A 466 -16.05 17.37 -13.19
N PRO A 467 -15.28 18.03 -14.07
CA PRO A 467 -13.83 18.15 -13.92
C PRO A 467 -13.46 18.62 -12.51
N LYS A 468 -12.40 18.06 -11.93
CA LYS A 468 -11.95 18.41 -10.57
C LYS A 468 -11.74 19.92 -10.41
N ALA A 469 -11.29 20.60 -11.48
CA ALA A 469 -11.15 22.06 -11.54
C ALA A 469 -12.49 22.80 -11.38
N GLU A 470 -13.58 22.31 -11.99
CA GLU A 470 -14.91 22.93 -11.83
C GLU A 470 -15.49 22.68 -10.43
N ARG A 471 -15.20 21.53 -9.81
CA ARG A 471 -15.60 21.26 -8.42
C ARG A 471 -14.95 22.22 -7.43
N VAL A 472 -13.64 22.40 -7.54
CA VAL A 472 -12.87 23.32 -6.68
C VAL A 472 -13.32 24.76 -6.90
N PHE A 473 -13.60 25.14 -8.15
CA PHE A 473 -14.08 26.48 -8.48
C PHE A 473 -15.51 26.73 -7.97
N GLN A 474 -16.39 25.73 -8.01
CA GLN A 474 -17.75 25.81 -7.53
C GLN A 474 -17.83 25.85 -6.00
N GLU A 475 -16.99 25.10 -5.30
CA GLU A 475 -16.81 25.18 -3.85
C GLU A 475 -16.23 26.54 -3.40
N ALA A 476 -15.39 27.17 -4.24
CA ALA A 476 -14.79 28.46 -3.97
C ALA A 476 -15.70 29.65 -4.33
N VAL A 477 -16.59 29.48 -5.32
CA VAL A 477 -17.49 30.55 -5.83
C VAL A 477 -18.86 30.50 -5.18
N ASP A 478 -19.35 29.33 -4.78
CA ASP A 478 -20.55 29.11 -4.00
C ASP A 478 -20.20 28.59 -2.60
N PRO A 479 -19.71 29.44 -1.69
CA PRO A 479 -19.76 29.06 -0.28
C PRO A 479 -21.23 28.90 0.06
N GLU A 480 -21.65 27.75 0.59
CA GLU A 480 -23.01 27.52 1.07
C GLU A 480 -23.48 28.80 1.81
N PRO A 481 -24.59 29.39 1.43
CA PRO A 481 -25.11 30.50 2.19
C PRO A 481 -25.41 29.95 3.58
N ARG A 482 -24.67 30.45 4.60
CA ARG A 482 -25.01 30.19 5.99
C ARG A 482 -26.51 30.42 6.09
N LYS A 483 -27.28 29.36 6.33
CA LYS A 483 -28.70 29.48 6.68
C LYS A 483 -28.73 30.47 7.83
N LYS A 484 -29.26 31.65 7.59
CA LYS A 484 -29.68 32.56 8.64
C LYS A 484 -30.61 31.70 9.48
N GLN A 485 -30.20 31.35 10.69
CA GLN A 485 -31.14 30.97 11.70
C GLN A 485 -32.11 32.13 11.77
N ASP A 486 -33.37 31.85 11.49
CA ASP A 486 -34.45 32.77 11.71
C ASP A 486 -34.29 33.26 13.15
N GLU A 487 -34.03 34.56 13.28
CA GLU A 487 -34.20 35.28 14.54
C GLU A 487 -35.69 35.14 14.89
N ALA A 488 -36.03 34.08 15.61
CA ALA A 488 -37.26 34.04 16.33
C ALA A 488 -37.11 35.08 17.45
N ASP A 489 -37.88 36.15 17.34
CA ASP A 489 -38.11 37.09 18.42
C ASP A 489 -38.50 36.31 19.67
N VAL A 490 -37.55 36.15 20.58
CA VAL A 490 -37.81 35.69 21.94
C VAL A 490 -37.91 36.94 22.78
N ASP A 491 -39.15 37.33 23.05
CA ASP A 491 -39.48 38.32 24.07
C ASP A 491 -38.88 37.84 25.40
N PHE A 492 -37.85 38.53 25.85
CA PHE A 492 -37.30 38.38 27.21
C PHE A 492 -38.24 39.15 28.17
N GLU A 493 -39.26 38.47 28.68
CA GLU A 493 -39.85 38.90 29.96
C GLU A 493 -38.87 38.57 31.08
N SER A 494 -38.51 39.61 31.79
CA SER A 494 -37.62 39.63 32.92
C SER A 494 -38.25 38.93 34.11
N ASP A 495 -37.81 37.72 34.44
CA ASP A 495 -37.90 37.18 35.79
C ASP A 495 -36.49 37.21 36.43
N ALA A 496 -36.20 38.34 37.02
CA ALA A 496 -35.03 38.53 37.88
C ALA A 496 -35.26 37.77 39.21
N ASN A 497 -34.53 36.72 39.42
CA ASN A 497 -34.37 36.12 40.72
C ASN A 497 -33.28 36.90 41.50
N PRO A 498 -33.58 37.56 42.63
CA PRO A 498 -32.68 38.52 43.28
C PRO A 498 -31.62 37.91 44.18
N ASP A 499 -31.42 36.58 44.22
CA ASP A 499 -30.56 35.91 45.21
C ASP A 499 -29.33 35.17 44.62
N PHE A 500 -28.78 35.63 43.46
CA PHE A 500 -27.54 35.09 42.96
C PHE A 500 -26.38 36.09 43.12
N ASN A 501 -25.62 35.94 44.22
CA ASN A 501 -24.45 36.77 44.49
C ASN A 501 -23.17 36.12 43.97
N ILE A 502 -22.55 36.78 42.97
CA ILE A 502 -21.33 36.36 42.27
C ILE A 502 -20.06 36.34 43.17
N ASN A 503 -20.18 36.73 44.45
CA ASN A 503 -19.05 36.89 45.33
C ASN A 503 -18.79 35.69 46.28
N ASP A 504 -19.48 34.55 46.12
CA ASP A 504 -19.33 33.39 46.99
C ASP A 504 -18.35 32.30 46.49
N PHE A 505 -17.54 32.56 45.50
CA PHE A 505 -16.40 31.70 45.16
C PHE A 505 -15.11 32.37 45.62
N GLY A 506 -14.72 32.03 46.86
CA GLY A 506 -13.46 32.41 47.46
C GLY A 506 -12.27 31.94 46.63
N SER A 507 -11.34 32.86 46.44
CA SER A 507 -9.99 32.64 45.92
C SER A 507 -9.25 31.59 46.77
N VAL A 508 -8.92 30.43 46.20
CA VAL A 508 -7.92 29.52 46.77
C VAL A 508 -6.57 29.90 46.15
N GLY A 509 -5.77 30.62 46.94
CA GLY A 509 -4.36 30.87 46.68
C GLY A 509 -3.51 29.62 46.95
N PRO A 510 -2.29 29.55 46.43
CA PRO A 510 -1.43 28.41 46.60
C PRO A 510 -0.91 28.37 48.05
N ASP A 511 -1.12 27.26 48.74
CA ASP A 511 -0.53 26.99 50.05
C ASP A 511 0.75 26.19 49.88
N ASP A 512 1.88 26.91 50.07
CA ASP A 512 3.19 26.35 50.35
C ASP A 512 3.19 25.91 51.79
N SER A 513 3.38 24.64 52.05
CA SER A 513 3.99 24.06 53.23
C SER A 513 3.42 22.68 53.56
N VAL A 514 4.20 21.65 53.34
CA VAL A 514 4.56 20.64 54.36
C VAL A 514 5.80 19.89 53.85
N LEU A 515 6.95 20.37 54.26
CA LEU A 515 8.17 19.60 54.50
C LEU A 515 8.05 19.06 55.93
N ALA A 516 8.20 17.76 56.13
CA ALA A 516 8.85 17.15 57.31
C ALA A 516 8.90 15.64 57.16
N ASP A 517 10.14 15.16 57.03
CA ASP A 517 10.79 14.17 57.89
C ASP A 517 10.20 12.77 58.00
N ALA A 518 10.94 11.79 57.56
CA ALA A 518 11.33 10.56 58.27
C ALA A 518 12.41 9.83 57.48
N ASP A 519 13.57 9.98 57.92
CA ASP A 519 14.54 9.08 58.59
C ASP A 519 15.21 8.05 57.65
N ALA A 520 16.51 8.31 57.55
CA ALA A 520 17.59 7.38 57.21
C ALA A 520 17.84 6.46 58.41
N ASP A 521 18.08 5.20 58.14
CA ASP A 521 18.96 4.29 58.88
C ASP A 521 19.35 3.14 57.95
N GLU A 522 20.63 3.12 57.57
CA GLU A 522 21.72 2.28 58.05
C GLU A 522 21.54 0.78 57.79
N MET A 523 22.38 0.09 57.11
CA MET A 523 23.75 -0.38 57.36
C MET A 523 24.17 -1.18 56.12
N ASP A 524 25.24 -0.97 55.49
CA ASP A 524 26.65 -1.25 55.73
C ASP A 524 27.05 -2.73 55.64
N GLU A 525 28.14 -2.92 54.85
CA GLU A 525 29.13 -3.98 54.86
C GLU A 525 28.78 -5.40 54.33
N ALA A 526 29.40 -5.85 53.24
CA ALA A 526 30.70 -6.48 53.28
C ALA A 526 31.26 -6.75 51.89
N ALA A 527 32.43 -6.25 51.69
CA ALA A 527 33.42 -6.66 50.69
C ALA A 527 33.89 -8.11 50.96
N ASP A 528 34.27 -8.87 49.95
CA ASP A 528 35.66 -9.21 49.72
C ASP A 528 35.80 -10.35 48.67
N ALA A 529 36.66 -10.13 47.74
CA ALA A 529 37.73 -10.92 47.18
C ALA A 529 37.47 -12.38 46.72
N ASN A 530 37.68 -12.65 45.47
CA ASN A 530 38.91 -13.34 45.04
C ASN A 530 38.94 -13.60 43.52
N GLU A 531 39.85 -12.99 42.82
CA GLU A 531 40.60 -13.52 41.68
C GLU A 531 41.85 -14.28 42.23
N PRO A 532 42.68 -14.95 41.38
CA PRO A 532 42.53 -15.77 40.20
C PRO A 532 43.26 -17.12 40.34
N ALA A 533 43.16 -18.00 39.39
CA ALA A 533 44.28 -18.98 39.12
C ALA A 533 44.22 -19.55 37.71
N ASP A 534 45.29 -19.27 37.08
CA ASP A 534 45.97 -19.74 35.90
C ASP A 534 46.02 -21.26 35.75
N ALA A 535 46.37 -21.58 34.51
CA ALA A 535 47.30 -22.61 34.03
C ALA A 535 46.66 -23.77 33.28
N GLU A 536 46.93 -23.73 32.01
CA GLU A 536 47.98 -24.54 31.28
C GLU A 536 47.56 -25.97 30.87
N THR A 537 47.69 -26.10 29.64
CA THR A 537 48.48 -27.05 28.83
C THR A 537 47.77 -28.27 28.25
N ALA A 538 47.87 -28.25 26.97
CA ALA A 538 48.59 -29.20 26.09
C ALA A 538 47.87 -30.49 25.64
N SER A 539 47.86 -30.56 24.39
CA SER A 539 48.42 -31.56 23.48
C SER A 539 47.44 -32.52 22.81
N GLU A 540 47.49 -32.40 21.50
CA GLU A 540 47.81 -33.45 20.52
C GLU A 540 47.00 -34.76 20.58
N ASN A 541 46.34 -35.07 19.52
CA ASN A 541 46.70 -36.05 18.49
C ASN A 541 45.50 -36.39 17.61
N GLU A 542 45.67 -36.10 16.33
CA GLU A 542 45.80 -37.06 15.20
C GLU A 542 44.73 -38.16 15.02
N THR A 543 44.31 -38.15 13.78
CA THR A 543 43.99 -39.27 12.88
C THR A 543 42.69 -40.06 13.09
N LYS A 544 41.72 -39.84 12.27
CA LYS A 544 41.49 -40.59 11.00
C LYS A 544 40.36 -39.93 10.22
#